data_4e4c01519a768860f7af7fbb5a51a3cb
#
_entry.id   4e4c01519a768860f7af7fbb5a51a3cb
#
_cell.length_a   1.000
_cell.length_b   1.000
_cell.length_c   1.000
_cell.angle_alpha   90.00
_cell.angle_beta   90.00
_cell.angle_gamma   90.00
#
_symmetry.space_group_name_H-M   'P 1'
#
loop_
_entity.id
_entity.type
_entity.pdbx_description
1 polymer ?
#
loop_
_entity_poly.entity_id
_entity_poly.type
_entity_poly.pdbx_seq_one_letter_code
_entity_poly.pdbx_strand_id
1 'polypeptide(L)' 'MKPIAEIADEYERNLVPLRERRDEVKAQAKAEPCAERRIRLWHRVGVLDGMIADGVSSIRAMRGGRHGD' A
#
# COMPACT_ATOMS: atom_id res chain seq x y z
N MET A 1 -19.42 -16.04 10.07
CA MET A 1 -18.16 -15.91 9.32
C MET A 1 -18.37 -15.09 8.07
N LYS A 2 -17.47 -14.18 7.79
CA LYS A 2 -17.63 -13.32 6.63
C LYS A 2 -17.18 -14.02 5.36
N PRO A 3 -17.89 -13.81 4.26
CA PRO A 3 -17.40 -14.31 2.97
C PRO A 3 -16.06 -13.69 2.60
N ILE A 4 -15.29 -14.39 1.81
CA ILE A 4 -13.98 -13.91 1.38
C ILE A 4 -14.10 -12.60 0.62
N ALA A 5 -15.15 -12.42 -0.16
CA ALA A 5 -15.37 -11.18 -0.90
C ALA A 5 -15.50 -9.98 0.03
N GLU A 6 -16.18 -10.14 1.17
CA GLU A 6 -16.30 -9.08 2.15
C GLU A 6 -14.98 -8.75 2.80
N ILE A 7 -14.18 -9.77 3.07
CA ILE A 7 -12.86 -9.58 3.65
C ILE A 7 -11.97 -8.82 2.67
N ALA A 8 -12.07 -9.16 1.40
CA ALA A 8 -11.30 -8.46 0.37
C ALA A 8 -11.71 -6.99 0.29
N ASP A 9 -13.00 -6.70 0.41
CA ASP A 9 -13.48 -5.32 0.41
C ASP A 9 -12.95 -4.55 1.60
N GLU A 10 -12.89 -5.19 2.77
CA GLU A 10 -12.33 -4.56 3.96
C GLU A 10 -10.84 -4.24 3.76
N TYR A 11 -10.10 -5.16 3.16
CA TYR A 11 -8.70 -4.93 2.86
C TYR A 11 -8.53 -3.76 1.90
N GLU A 12 -9.39 -3.68 0.89
CA GLU A 12 -9.32 -2.55 -0.04
C GLU A 12 -9.55 -1.22 0.67
N ARG A 13 -10.53 -1.17 1.55
CA ARG A 13 -10.79 0.04 2.33
C ARG A 13 -9.60 0.39 3.22
N ASN A 14 -8.94 -0.63 3.77
CA ASN A 14 -7.79 -0.41 4.63
C ASN A 14 -6.56 0.06 3.87
N LEU A 15 -6.51 -0.18 2.56
CA LEU A 15 -5.40 0.30 1.75
C LEU A 15 -5.50 1.80 1.43
N VAL A 16 -6.70 2.36 1.50
CA VAL A 16 -6.89 3.78 1.17
C VAL A 16 -6.01 4.69 2.04
N PRO A 17 -6.05 4.57 3.38
CA PRO A 17 -5.17 5.43 4.19
C PRO A 17 -3.69 5.15 3.97
N LEU A 18 -3.31 3.92 3.63
CA LEU A 18 -1.92 3.62 3.34
C LEU A 18 -1.45 4.33 2.07
N ARG A 19 -2.30 4.32 1.04
CA ARG A 19 -1.98 5.02 -0.21
C ARG A 19 -1.90 6.52 0.00
N GLU A 20 -2.82 7.06 0.78
CA GLU A 20 -2.82 8.49 1.09
C GLU A 20 -1.55 8.85 1.85
N ARG A 21 -1.19 8.04 2.82
CA ARG A 21 0.02 8.28 3.59
C ARG A 21 1.27 8.18 2.72
N ARG A 22 1.32 7.17 1.84
CA ARG A 22 2.42 7.02 0.90
C ARG A 22 2.57 8.27 0.03
N ASP A 23 1.45 8.77 -0.48
CA ASP A 23 1.47 9.95 -1.35
C ASP A 23 1.91 11.19 -0.60
N GLU A 24 1.48 11.37 0.65
CA GLU A 24 1.93 12.48 1.50
C GLU A 24 3.43 12.44 1.72
N VAL A 25 3.96 11.26 2.10
CA VAL A 25 5.38 11.12 2.37
C VAL A 25 6.18 11.33 1.09
N LYS A 26 5.66 10.85 -0.03
CA LYS A 26 6.31 11.04 -1.33
C LYS A 26 6.41 12.51 -1.69
N ALA A 27 5.33 13.27 -1.45
CA ALA A 27 5.34 14.70 -1.70
C ALA A 27 6.36 15.41 -0.81
N GLN A 28 6.44 15.00 0.45
CA GLN A 28 7.43 15.53 1.37
C GLN A 28 8.85 15.23 0.89
N ALA A 29 9.08 14.01 0.41
CA ALA A 29 10.39 13.62 -0.09
C ALA A 29 10.82 14.46 -1.27
N LYS A 30 9.88 14.72 -2.17
CA LYS A 30 10.17 15.53 -3.36
C LYS A 30 10.49 16.96 -3.01
N ALA A 31 9.90 17.48 -1.93
CA ALA A 31 10.09 18.87 -1.53
C ALA A 31 11.23 19.06 -0.51
N GLU A 32 11.79 17.97 0.01
CA GLU A 32 12.77 18.07 1.09
C GLU A 32 14.14 18.46 0.54
N PRO A 33 14.71 19.60 0.96
CA PRO A 33 16.02 20.02 0.48
C PRO A 33 17.18 19.29 1.12
N CYS A 34 17.00 18.78 2.33
CA CYS A 34 18.09 18.10 3.04
C CYS A 34 18.24 16.68 2.52
N ALA A 35 19.41 16.32 2.03
CA ALA A 35 19.65 15.01 1.41
C ALA A 35 19.39 13.86 2.37
N GLU A 36 19.82 13.99 3.63
CA GLU A 36 19.61 12.92 4.61
C GLU A 36 18.14 12.69 4.89
N ARG A 37 17.39 13.78 5.07
CA ARG A 37 15.95 13.67 5.32
C ARG A 37 15.23 13.12 4.11
N ARG A 38 15.65 13.54 2.92
CA ARG A 38 15.06 13.05 1.68
C ARG A 38 15.23 11.55 1.54
N ILE A 39 16.40 11.04 1.87
CA ILE A 39 16.67 9.61 1.80
C ILE A 39 15.77 8.85 2.77
N ARG A 40 15.61 9.36 4.01
CA ARG A 40 14.74 8.72 4.99
C ARG A 40 13.30 8.71 4.52
N LEU A 41 12.85 9.80 3.92
CA LEU A 41 11.48 9.90 3.42
C LEU A 41 11.25 8.91 2.28
N TRP A 42 12.21 8.81 1.35
CA TRP A 42 12.09 7.86 0.26
C TRP A 42 12.10 6.42 0.76
N HIS A 43 12.88 6.15 1.80
CA HIS A 43 12.87 4.83 2.42
C HIS A 43 11.48 4.51 2.97
N ARG A 44 10.86 5.47 3.63
CA ARG A 44 9.52 5.30 4.18
C ARG A 44 8.49 5.06 3.07
N VAL A 45 8.63 5.78 1.95
CA VAL A 45 7.77 5.54 0.79
C VAL A 45 7.89 4.09 0.33
N GLY A 46 9.13 3.58 0.28
CA GLY A 46 9.35 2.18 -0.11
C GLY A 46 8.69 1.19 0.82
N VAL A 47 8.75 1.44 2.13
CA VAL A 47 8.09 0.59 3.12
C VAL A 47 6.58 0.59 2.91
N LEU A 48 6.00 1.78 2.72
CA LEU A 48 4.57 1.90 2.50
C LEU A 48 4.15 1.22 1.20
N ASP A 49 4.94 1.39 0.14
CA ASP A 49 4.67 0.71 -1.13
C ASP A 49 4.68 -0.80 -0.96
N GLY A 50 5.61 -1.33 -0.17
CA GLY A 50 5.66 -2.76 0.12
C GLY A 50 4.41 -3.25 0.81
N MET A 51 3.94 -2.50 1.80
CA MET A 51 2.71 -2.84 2.52
C MET A 51 1.50 -2.81 1.60
N ILE A 52 1.43 -1.81 0.74
CA ILE A 52 0.34 -1.70 -0.23
C ILE A 52 0.38 -2.87 -1.20
N ALA A 53 1.56 -3.22 -1.70
CA ALA A 53 1.71 -4.32 -2.64
C ALA A 53 1.29 -5.64 -2.01
N ASP A 54 1.65 -5.86 -0.76
CA ASP A 54 1.23 -7.06 -0.04
C ASP A 54 -0.29 -7.11 0.11
N GLY A 55 -0.90 -5.98 0.42
CA GLY A 55 -2.35 -5.89 0.53
C GLY A 55 -3.03 -6.18 -0.79
N VAL A 56 -2.50 -5.64 -1.88
CA VAL A 56 -3.05 -5.86 -3.21
C VAL A 56 -2.94 -7.34 -3.58
N SER A 57 -1.80 -7.98 -3.30
CA SER A 57 -1.62 -9.40 -3.54
C SER A 57 -2.64 -10.24 -2.77
N SER A 58 -2.85 -9.90 -1.51
CA SER A 58 -3.81 -10.60 -0.66
C SER A 58 -5.23 -10.48 -1.21
N ILE A 59 -5.59 -9.27 -1.64
CA ILE A 59 -6.92 -9.03 -2.20
C ILE A 59 -7.10 -9.85 -3.47
N ARG A 60 -6.09 -9.87 -4.31
CA ARG A 60 -6.14 -10.61 -5.57
C ARG A 60 -6.32 -12.10 -5.32
N ALA A 61 -5.60 -12.63 -4.32
CA ALA A 61 -5.73 -14.03 -3.95
C ALA A 61 -7.13 -14.33 -3.41
N MET A 62 -7.66 -13.44 -2.58
CA MET A 62 -8.99 -13.64 -2.00
C MET A 62 -10.10 -13.57 -3.05
N ARG A 63 -9.90 -12.78 -4.10
CA ARG A 63 -10.90 -12.68 -5.15
C ARG A 63 -10.76 -13.77 -6.20
N GLY A 64 -9.94 -14.77 -5.92
CA GLY A 64 -9.82 -15.92 -6.79
C GLY A 64 -9.05 -15.61 -8.05
N GLY A 65 -8.08 -14.79 -7.90
CA GLY A 65 -7.29 -14.40 -9.05
C GLY A 65 -6.43 -15.49 -9.59
N ARG A 66 -6.68 -16.77 -9.25
CA ARG A 66 -5.96 -17.71 -9.76
C ARG A 66 -6.35 -18.03 -10.93
N HIS A 67 -6.02 -17.90 -11.61
CA HIS A 67 -6.34 -18.17 -12.64
C HIS A 67 -6.11 -19.21 -13.12
N GLY A 68 -6.30 -19.30 -13.58
CA GLY A 68 -6.07 -20.19 -14.10
C GLY A 68 -6.42 -21.36 -13.86
N ASP A 69 -6.64 -21.42 -13.25
CA ASP A 69 -6.99 -22.45 -12.93
C ASP A 69 -7.94 -22.64 -13.00
#